data_f5e5ceff1b21a43a91648ab0366e5651
#
_entry.id   f5e5ceff1b21a43a91648ab0366e5651
#
_cell.length_a   1.000
_cell.length_b   1.000
_cell.length_c   1.000
_cell.angle_alpha   90.00
_cell.angle_beta   90.00
_cell.angle_gamma   90.00
#
_symmetry.space_group_name_H-M   'P 1'
#
loop_
_entity.id
_entity.type
_entity.pdbx_description
1 polymer ?
#
loop_
_entity_poly.entity_id
_entity_poly.type
_entity_poly.pdbx_seq_one_letter_code
_entity_poly.pdbx_strand_id
1 'polypeptide(L)'
;MLKLASSFTSELLRQAESGMGYQIVEATLTDNKTKRGIAFNAELLLFDEEPRSIMLSASYSTILESAKSSTGELKSLRVVPRASTMSLSASVRESAGAYGKKTGPAKDAPREETKADEVFKRFSAYQNDRRVQADGSLLPGSYATTEADAKNVKTGAEAVARYALPDPASASYRFTIRPDKDTVIQYGIVQPDYGQPGGGVEVLFAEGTQPQTVTGPDKIPDK
;
A
#
# COMPACT_ATOMS: atom_id res chain seq x y z
N MET A 1 -2.40 -1.08 19.55
CA MET A 1 -2.63 -0.18 18.39
C MET A 1 -2.28 1.25 18.78
N LEU A 2 -1.50 1.94 17.97
CA LEU A 2 -1.03 3.31 18.26
C LEU A 2 -1.33 4.26 17.09
N LYS A 3 -1.81 5.46 17.41
CA LYS A 3 -1.84 6.59 16.47
C LYS A 3 -0.45 7.23 16.45
N LEU A 4 0.17 7.28 15.27
CA LEU A 4 1.53 7.77 15.10
C LEU A 4 1.61 9.30 15.28
N ALA A 5 2.62 9.75 15.99
CA ALA A 5 2.95 11.18 16.07
C ALA A 5 3.48 11.67 14.70
N SER A 6 3.35 12.98 14.44
CA SER A 6 3.72 13.59 13.15
C SER A 6 5.18 13.34 12.74
N SER A 7 6.10 13.21 13.69
CA SER A 7 7.50 12.88 13.43
C SER A 7 7.67 11.50 12.79
N PHE A 8 6.98 10.48 13.33
CA PHE A 8 6.99 9.12 12.78
C PHE A 8 6.26 9.05 11.44
N THR A 9 5.12 9.73 11.31
CA THR A 9 4.42 9.87 10.03
C THR A 9 5.34 10.45 8.96
N SER A 10 6.03 11.54 9.26
CA SER A 10 6.97 12.17 8.31
C SER A 10 8.15 11.27 7.97
N GLU A 11 8.65 10.49 8.91
CA GLU A 11 9.71 9.51 8.68
C GLU A 11 9.25 8.38 7.75
N LEU A 12 8.08 7.81 8.00
CA LEU A 12 7.51 6.75 7.17
C LEU A 12 7.20 7.22 5.74
N LEU A 13 6.71 8.45 5.57
CA LEU A 13 6.42 9.00 4.24
C LEU A 13 7.67 9.22 3.37
N ARG A 14 8.87 9.33 3.96
CA ARG A 14 10.15 9.38 3.22
C ARG A 14 10.65 8.00 2.79
N GLN A 15 10.06 6.92 3.30
CA GLN A 15 10.46 5.56 2.99
C GLN A 15 9.42 4.91 2.06
N ALA A 16 9.87 3.98 1.20
CA ALA A 16 8.97 3.24 0.33
C ALA A 16 7.93 2.44 1.12
N GLU A 17 6.77 2.25 0.54
CA GLU A 17 5.77 1.32 1.03
C GLU A 17 6.24 -0.14 0.93
N SER A 18 5.58 -1.02 1.68
CA SER A 18 5.73 -2.47 1.54
C SER A 18 4.68 -3.06 0.57
N GLY A 19 3.68 -2.27 0.23
CA GLY A 19 2.59 -2.51 -0.69
C GLY A 19 1.63 -1.33 -0.61
N MET A 20 0.56 -1.34 -1.39
CA MET A 20 -0.38 -0.23 -1.50
C MET A 20 -1.00 0.17 -0.14
N GLY A 21 -0.66 1.36 0.38
CA GLY A 21 -1.26 1.95 1.58
C GLY A 21 -0.67 1.46 2.92
N TYR A 22 0.40 0.66 2.94
CA TYR A 22 0.98 0.17 4.19
C TYR A 22 2.50 0.01 4.16
N GLN A 23 3.08 -0.01 5.35
CA GLN A 23 4.49 -0.32 5.56
C GLN A 23 4.64 -1.35 6.68
N ILE A 24 5.47 -2.37 6.47
CA ILE A 24 5.88 -3.30 7.52
C ILE A 24 7.00 -2.64 8.30
N VAL A 25 6.82 -2.54 9.61
CA VAL A 25 7.76 -1.81 10.47
C VAL A 25 8.24 -2.64 11.65
N GLU A 26 9.40 -2.29 12.12
CA GLU A 26 9.91 -2.68 13.43
C GLU A 26 9.93 -1.44 14.30
N ALA A 27 9.24 -1.51 15.43
CA ALA A 27 9.07 -0.42 16.38
C ALA A 27 9.86 -0.71 17.66
N THR A 28 10.71 0.21 18.07
CA THR A 28 11.35 0.17 19.40
C THR A 28 10.52 1.00 20.37
N LEU A 29 10.07 0.37 21.44
CA LEU A 29 9.30 1.01 22.50
C LEU A 29 10.22 1.73 23.50
N THR A 30 9.65 2.57 24.33
CA THR A 30 10.41 3.32 25.35
C THR A 30 11.02 2.43 26.43
N ASP A 31 10.48 1.22 26.64
CA ASP A 31 11.07 0.17 27.50
C ASP A 31 12.19 -0.64 26.81
N ASN A 32 12.63 -0.20 25.62
CA ASN A 32 13.64 -0.83 24.74
C ASN A 32 13.22 -2.19 24.16
N LYS A 33 11.98 -2.62 24.28
CA LYS A 33 11.48 -3.77 23.54
C LYS A 33 11.24 -3.42 22.09
N THR A 34 11.52 -4.37 21.22
CA THR A 34 11.25 -4.25 19.79
C THR A 34 10.06 -5.11 19.42
N LYS A 35 9.11 -4.53 18.67
CA LYS A 35 7.93 -5.20 18.16
C LYS A 35 7.79 -4.96 16.66
N ARG A 36 7.33 -5.99 15.96
CA ARG A 36 6.97 -5.88 14.54
C ARG A 36 5.49 -5.52 14.42
N GLY A 37 5.15 -4.80 13.35
CA GLY A 37 3.79 -4.40 13.08
C GLY A 37 3.61 -3.82 11.68
N ILE A 38 2.41 -3.34 11.42
CA ILE A 38 2.04 -2.71 10.15
C ILE A 38 1.60 -1.28 10.43
N ALA A 39 2.23 -0.34 9.73
CA ALA A 39 1.81 1.05 9.71
C ALA A 39 0.86 1.26 8.52
N PHE A 40 -0.37 1.62 8.81
CA PHE A 40 -1.42 1.93 7.84
C PHE A 40 -1.47 3.43 7.58
N ASN A 41 -1.46 3.83 6.32
CA ASN A 41 -1.51 5.24 5.87
C ASN A 41 -0.47 6.14 6.58
N ALA A 42 0.63 5.58 7.08
CA ALA A 42 1.63 6.26 7.91
C ALA A 42 1.04 6.95 9.17
N GLU A 43 -0.15 6.56 9.62
CA GLU A 43 -0.87 7.17 10.75
C GLU A 43 -1.17 6.21 11.90
N LEU A 44 -1.44 4.95 11.58
CA LEU A 44 -1.89 3.94 12.53
C LEU A 44 -0.92 2.77 12.53
N LEU A 45 -0.38 2.43 13.70
CA LEU A 45 0.46 1.24 13.90
C LEU A 45 -0.33 0.17 14.62
N LEU A 46 -0.42 -1.00 14.00
CA LEU A 46 -0.96 -2.23 14.58
C LEU A 46 0.19 -3.23 14.73
N PHE A 47 0.40 -3.74 15.94
CA PHE A 47 1.41 -4.77 16.18
C PHE A 47 0.94 -6.15 15.73
N ASP A 48 1.88 -7.02 15.38
CA ASP A 48 1.58 -8.36 14.83
C ASP A 48 0.79 -9.25 15.79
N GLU A 49 0.95 -9.06 17.10
CA GLU A 49 0.17 -9.77 18.13
C GLU A 49 -1.27 -9.27 18.31
N GLU A 50 -1.61 -8.13 17.73
CA GLU A 50 -2.97 -7.57 17.81
C GLU A 50 -3.85 -8.13 16.68
N PRO A 51 -5.12 -8.50 16.97
CA PRO A 51 -5.99 -9.07 15.95
C PRO A 51 -6.37 -8.00 14.91
N ARG A 52 -6.14 -8.28 13.63
CA ARG A 52 -6.50 -7.36 12.54
C ARG A 52 -8.01 -7.13 12.42
N SER A 53 -8.82 -8.03 12.95
CA SER A 53 -10.28 -7.87 12.99
C SER A 53 -10.74 -6.58 13.70
N ILE A 54 -9.89 -5.96 14.50
CA ILE A 54 -10.17 -4.66 15.11
C ILE A 54 -10.43 -3.58 14.04
N MET A 55 -9.82 -3.70 12.87
CA MET A 55 -10.00 -2.79 11.73
C MET A 55 -11.38 -2.95 11.06
N LEU A 56 -12.12 -4.03 11.35
CA LEU A 56 -13.49 -4.25 10.85
C LEU A 56 -14.57 -3.67 11.74
N SER A 57 -14.25 -3.27 12.97
CA SER A 57 -15.22 -2.91 13.99
C SER A 57 -15.78 -1.49 13.83
N ALA A 58 -15.10 -0.62 13.09
CA ALA A 58 -15.47 0.78 12.90
C ALA A 58 -14.86 1.34 11.60
N SER A 59 -15.25 2.57 11.24
CA SER A 59 -14.56 3.27 10.15
C SER A 59 -13.10 3.57 10.52
N TYR A 60 -12.24 3.70 9.51
CA TYR A 60 -10.83 4.03 9.76
C TYR A 60 -10.64 5.31 10.60
N SER A 61 -11.45 6.34 10.34
CA SER A 61 -11.42 7.58 11.12
C SER A 61 -11.73 7.35 12.60
N THR A 62 -12.77 6.57 12.90
CA THR A 62 -13.14 6.21 14.26
C THR A 62 -12.05 5.42 14.98
N ILE A 63 -11.43 4.46 14.26
CA ILE A 63 -10.30 3.67 14.78
C ILE A 63 -9.12 4.60 15.10
N LEU A 64 -8.78 5.49 14.18
CA LEU A 64 -7.67 6.43 14.34
C LEU A 64 -7.88 7.39 15.52
N GLU A 65 -9.13 7.85 15.74
CA GLU A 65 -9.48 8.70 16.89
C GLU A 65 -9.39 7.97 18.21
N SER A 66 -9.76 6.69 18.25
CA SER A 66 -9.73 5.86 19.46
C SER A 66 -8.35 5.29 19.79
N ALA A 67 -7.42 5.31 18.84
CA ALA A 67 -6.09 4.76 19.02
C ALA A 67 -5.26 5.57 20.03
N LYS A 68 -4.51 4.86 20.87
CA LYS A 68 -3.58 5.48 21.84
C LYS A 68 -2.49 6.25 21.10
N SER A 69 -2.13 7.43 21.59
CA SER A 69 -1.01 8.21 21.04
C SER A 69 0.31 7.43 21.16
N SER A 70 1.14 7.49 20.12
CA SER A 70 2.50 6.95 20.16
C SER A 70 3.48 7.81 20.97
N THR A 71 3.08 9.03 21.34
CA THR A 71 3.92 9.93 22.14
C THR A 71 4.21 9.32 23.51
N GLY A 72 5.50 9.13 23.84
CA GLY A 72 5.92 8.45 25.05
C GLY A 72 5.87 6.92 25.03
N GLU A 73 5.37 6.31 23.95
CA GLU A 73 5.33 4.86 23.79
C GLU A 73 6.40 4.35 22.79
N LEU A 74 6.65 5.11 21.72
CA LEU A 74 7.61 4.77 20.69
C LEU A 74 8.88 5.59 20.82
N LYS A 75 10.03 4.90 20.70
CA LYS A 75 11.38 5.48 20.64
C LYS A 75 11.83 5.63 19.19
N SER A 76 11.59 4.64 18.36
CA SER A 76 11.92 4.68 16.92
C SER A 76 11.04 3.73 16.11
N LEU A 77 10.97 3.99 14.81
CA LEU A 77 10.36 3.13 13.79
C LEU A 77 11.34 2.95 12.64
N ARG A 78 11.37 1.75 12.05
CA ARG A 78 12.05 1.52 10.77
C ARG A 78 11.21 0.61 9.88
N VAL A 79 11.16 0.89 8.59
CA VAL A 79 10.56 -0.01 7.60
C VAL A 79 11.47 -1.22 7.41
N VAL A 80 10.87 -2.42 7.41
CA VAL A 80 11.57 -3.67 7.20
C VAL A 80 11.07 -4.37 5.94
N PRO A 81 11.91 -5.19 5.28
CA PRO A 81 11.51 -5.91 4.10
C PRO A 81 10.30 -6.81 4.34
N ARG A 82 9.40 -6.88 3.35
CA ARG A 82 8.34 -7.88 3.30
C ARG A 82 8.99 -9.24 3.05
N ALA A 83 8.78 -10.18 3.97
CA ALA A 83 9.17 -11.58 3.77
C ALA A 83 8.00 -12.32 3.13
N SER A 84 8.10 -12.64 1.85
CA SER A 84 7.14 -13.54 1.20
C SER A 84 7.67 -14.97 1.26
N THR A 85 6.90 -15.87 1.85
CA THR A 85 7.22 -17.30 1.96
C THR A 85 6.40 -18.18 1.00
N MET A 86 5.44 -17.59 0.28
CA MET A 86 4.52 -18.30 -0.60
C MET A 86 4.80 -18.00 -2.06
N SER A 87 4.75 -19.03 -2.91
CA SER A 87 4.81 -18.87 -4.37
C SER A 87 3.40 -18.69 -4.96
N LEU A 88 3.30 -17.87 -6.00
CA LEU A 88 2.08 -17.72 -6.79
C LEU A 88 1.68 -19.04 -7.47
N SER A 89 0.40 -19.40 -7.40
CA SER A 89 -0.15 -20.48 -8.21
C SER A 89 -0.14 -20.14 -9.70
N ALA A 90 -0.18 -21.15 -10.56
CA ALA A 90 -0.23 -20.94 -12.01
C ALA A 90 -1.46 -20.14 -12.45
N SER A 91 -2.64 -20.42 -11.87
CA SER A 91 -3.88 -19.70 -12.16
C SER A 91 -3.84 -18.22 -11.78
N VAL A 92 -3.18 -17.90 -10.67
CA VAL A 92 -3.01 -16.52 -10.22
C VAL A 92 -2.05 -15.75 -11.15
N ARG A 93 -0.99 -16.39 -11.63
CA ARG A 93 -0.07 -15.82 -12.64
C ARG A 93 -0.77 -15.54 -13.97
N GLU A 94 -1.64 -16.45 -14.39
CA GLU A 94 -2.39 -16.33 -15.64
C GLU A 94 -3.34 -15.13 -15.62
N SER A 95 -3.95 -14.83 -14.46
CA SER A 95 -4.82 -13.66 -14.29
C SER A 95 -4.09 -12.31 -14.43
N ALA A 96 -2.78 -12.27 -14.29
CA ALA A 96 -1.96 -11.09 -14.47
C ALA A 96 -1.62 -10.79 -15.94
N GLY A 97 -2.06 -11.61 -16.91
CA GLY A 97 -1.87 -11.41 -18.33
C GLY A 97 -0.40 -11.32 -18.75
N ALA A 98 -0.05 -10.33 -19.58
CA ALA A 98 1.32 -10.14 -20.07
C ALA A 98 2.36 -9.96 -18.95
N TYR A 99 1.96 -9.44 -17.80
CA TYR A 99 2.82 -9.27 -16.63
C TYR A 99 2.99 -10.56 -15.81
N GLY A 100 2.16 -11.58 -15.99
CA GLY A 100 2.27 -12.88 -15.30
C GLY A 100 3.58 -13.62 -15.52
N LYS A 101 4.37 -13.20 -16.50
CA LYS A 101 5.75 -13.68 -16.73
C LYS A 101 6.74 -13.07 -15.72
N LYS A 102 6.43 -11.94 -15.11
CA LYS A 102 7.21 -11.33 -14.04
C LYS A 102 6.81 -12.02 -12.74
N THR A 103 7.67 -12.85 -12.20
CA THR A 103 7.35 -13.77 -11.11
C THR A 103 7.66 -13.23 -9.72
N GLY A 104 8.24 -12.04 -9.62
CA GLY A 104 8.69 -11.41 -8.38
C GLY A 104 7.97 -10.10 -8.07
N PRO A 105 8.19 -9.55 -6.88
CA PRO A 105 7.64 -8.26 -6.49
C PRO A 105 8.28 -7.11 -7.28
N ALA A 106 7.53 -6.01 -7.46
CA ALA A 106 7.97 -4.86 -8.25
C ALA A 106 9.29 -4.26 -7.77
N LYS A 107 9.52 -4.21 -6.47
CA LYS A 107 10.76 -3.66 -5.87
C LYS A 107 12.05 -4.36 -6.33
N ASP A 108 11.96 -5.61 -6.76
CA ASP A 108 13.08 -6.44 -7.20
C ASP A 108 13.18 -6.49 -8.74
N ALA A 109 12.26 -5.82 -9.44
CA ALA A 109 12.21 -5.77 -10.89
C ALA A 109 13.15 -4.70 -11.47
N PRO A 110 13.58 -4.83 -12.73
CA PRO A 110 14.26 -3.74 -13.42
C PRO A 110 13.44 -2.45 -13.45
N ARG A 111 14.13 -1.31 -13.41
CA ARG A 111 13.51 -0.01 -13.66
C ARG A 111 13.12 0.11 -15.12
N GLU A 112 11.94 0.64 -15.36
CA GLU A 112 11.38 0.93 -16.67
C GLU A 112 10.84 2.36 -16.64
N GLU A 113 10.59 2.94 -17.81
CA GLU A 113 10.05 4.29 -17.95
C GLU A 113 8.62 4.20 -18.51
N THR A 114 7.74 5.06 -18.01
CA THR A 114 6.37 5.17 -18.53
C THR A 114 6.36 5.70 -19.95
N LYS A 115 5.39 5.23 -20.73
CA LYS A 115 5.08 5.81 -22.05
C LYS A 115 4.10 6.98 -21.89
N ALA A 116 3.94 7.73 -22.97
CA ALA A 116 2.88 8.73 -23.03
C ALA A 116 1.49 8.07 -22.84
N ASP A 117 0.59 8.79 -22.16
CA ASP A 117 -0.81 8.40 -21.96
C ASP A 117 -1.05 7.11 -21.13
N GLU A 118 -0.03 6.55 -20.49
CA GLU A 118 -0.22 5.44 -19.57
C GLU A 118 -1.02 5.86 -18.34
N VAL A 119 -1.95 5.00 -17.94
CA VAL A 119 -2.83 5.23 -16.78
C VAL A 119 -2.65 4.11 -15.77
N PHE A 120 -2.54 4.52 -14.51
CA PHE A 120 -2.44 3.61 -13.38
C PHE A 120 -3.55 3.89 -12.37
N LYS A 121 -3.83 2.92 -11.53
CA LYS A 121 -4.83 3.03 -10.45
C LYS A 121 -4.19 2.67 -9.13
N ARG A 122 -4.55 3.43 -8.09
CA ARG A 122 -4.20 3.12 -6.71
C ARG A 122 -5.47 2.90 -5.91
N PHE A 123 -5.57 1.74 -5.26
CA PHE A 123 -6.66 1.41 -4.36
C PHE A 123 -6.24 1.70 -2.92
N SER A 124 -7.15 2.24 -2.13
CA SER A 124 -6.88 2.63 -0.76
C SER A 124 -8.11 2.39 0.12
N ALA A 125 -7.91 2.00 1.37
CA ALA A 125 -8.95 2.01 2.38
C ALA A 125 -9.20 3.45 2.92
N TYR A 126 -8.40 4.42 2.48
CA TYR A 126 -8.37 5.77 3.02
C TYR A 126 -8.77 6.79 1.97
N GLN A 127 -9.78 7.60 2.28
CA GLN A 127 -10.14 8.74 1.43
C GLN A 127 -8.99 9.76 1.35
N ASN A 128 -8.30 9.97 2.47
CA ASN A 128 -7.10 10.81 2.55
C ASN A 128 -5.85 9.92 2.58
N ASP A 129 -5.48 9.38 1.42
CA ASP A 129 -4.27 8.59 1.25
C ASP A 129 -3.04 9.52 1.29
N ARG A 130 -2.22 9.38 2.33
CA ARG A 130 -1.08 10.27 2.57
C ARG A 130 0.05 10.18 1.55
N ARG A 131 0.02 9.17 0.68
CA ARG A 131 0.96 9.10 -0.45
C ARG A 131 0.57 10.03 -1.59
N VAL A 132 -0.70 10.42 -1.65
CA VAL A 132 -1.20 11.43 -2.58
C VAL A 132 -1.05 12.80 -1.93
N GLN A 133 -0.23 13.65 -2.50
CA GLN A 133 0.06 14.97 -1.96
C GLN A 133 -0.98 16.01 -2.41
N ALA A 134 -1.05 17.12 -1.70
CA ALA A 134 -2.00 18.19 -1.98
C ALA A 134 -1.80 18.83 -3.37
N ASP A 135 -0.61 18.76 -3.93
CA ASP A 135 -0.29 19.22 -5.29
C ASP A 135 -0.66 18.19 -6.38
N GLY A 136 -1.22 17.06 -6.00
CA GLY A 136 -1.58 15.97 -6.91
C GLY A 136 -0.39 15.14 -7.38
N SER A 137 0.74 15.16 -6.68
CA SER A 137 1.84 14.23 -6.90
C SER A 137 1.66 12.95 -6.07
N LEU A 138 2.35 11.89 -6.47
CA LEU A 138 2.49 10.66 -5.70
C LEU A 138 3.90 10.59 -5.10
N LEU A 139 4.00 10.32 -3.81
CA LEU A 139 5.30 10.24 -3.12
C LEU A 139 6.18 9.12 -3.67
N PRO A 140 7.51 9.28 -3.65
CA PRO A 140 8.46 8.23 -3.99
C PRO A 140 8.24 6.94 -3.19
N GLY A 141 8.41 5.78 -3.85
CA GLY A 141 8.23 4.47 -3.22
C GLY A 141 6.76 4.07 -3.03
N SER A 142 5.82 4.71 -3.72
CA SER A 142 4.39 4.37 -3.67
C SER A 142 4.01 3.29 -4.66
N TYR A 143 3.09 2.42 -4.25
CA TYR A 143 2.57 1.34 -5.10
C TYR A 143 1.24 1.71 -5.75
N ALA A 144 1.04 1.19 -6.95
CA ALA A 144 -0.18 1.27 -7.74
C ALA A 144 -0.36 -0.02 -8.56
N THR A 145 -1.32 -0.04 -9.46
CA THR A 145 -1.52 -1.09 -10.46
C THR A 145 -1.76 -0.47 -11.84
N THR A 146 -1.65 -1.27 -12.90
CA THR A 146 -2.00 -0.83 -14.24
C THR A 146 -3.52 -0.65 -14.39
N GLU A 147 -3.96 0.22 -15.29
CA GLU A 147 -5.38 0.36 -15.61
C GLU A 147 -5.99 -0.96 -16.12
N ALA A 148 -5.22 -1.73 -16.87
CA ALA A 148 -5.66 -3.03 -17.40
C ALA A 148 -5.94 -4.03 -16.27
N ASP A 149 -5.06 -4.10 -15.26
CA ASP A 149 -5.25 -4.97 -14.10
C ASP A 149 -6.39 -4.50 -13.20
N ALA A 150 -6.52 -3.19 -13.01
CA ALA A 150 -7.58 -2.58 -12.20
C ALA A 150 -9.00 -2.87 -12.72
N LYS A 151 -9.18 -3.20 -14.01
CA LYS A 151 -10.47 -3.62 -14.58
C LYS A 151 -11.00 -4.93 -14.00
N ASN A 152 -10.12 -5.73 -13.40
CA ASN A 152 -10.49 -6.96 -12.70
C ASN A 152 -10.99 -6.71 -11.25
N VAL A 153 -11.02 -5.45 -10.81
CA VAL A 153 -11.42 -5.06 -9.46
C VAL A 153 -12.63 -4.15 -9.53
N LYS A 154 -13.75 -4.63 -9.00
CA LYS A 154 -15.03 -3.91 -8.99
C LYS A 154 -15.38 -3.42 -7.58
N THR A 155 -14.84 -4.07 -6.55
CA THR A 155 -15.13 -3.77 -5.15
C THR A 155 -13.86 -3.62 -4.34
N GLY A 156 -13.95 -2.94 -3.19
CA GLY A 156 -12.83 -2.78 -2.27
C GLY A 156 -12.35 -4.11 -1.68
N ALA A 157 -13.25 -5.07 -1.47
CA ALA A 157 -12.89 -6.42 -1.01
C ALA A 157 -12.08 -7.18 -2.07
N GLU A 158 -12.45 -7.06 -3.35
CA GLU A 158 -11.65 -7.63 -4.44
C GLU A 158 -10.26 -6.98 -4.56
N ALA A 159 -10.15 -5.68 -4.28
CA ALA A 159 -8.86 -5.00 -4.23
C ALA A 159 -7.98 -5.57 -3.10
N VAL A 160 -8.54 -5.76 -1.90
CA VAL A 160 -7.82 -6.38 -0.76
C VAL A 160 -7.30 -7.75 -1.14
N ALA A 161 -8.12 -8.60 -1.74
CA ALA A 161 -7.73 -9.96 -2.13
C ALA A 161 -6.65 -9.94 -3.22
N ARG A 162 -6.86 -9.14 -4.29
CA ARG A 162 -5.99 -9.13 -5.47
C ARG A 162 -4.62 -8.50 -5.21
N TYR A 163 -4.56 -7.48 -4.35
CA TYR A 163 -3.31 -6.80 -4.02
C TYR A 163 -2.74 -7.21 -2.65
N ALA A 164 -3.28 -8.29 -2.07
CA ALA A 164 -2.86 -8.86 -0.79
C ALA A 164 -2.65 -7.79 0.28
N LEU A 165 -3.67 -6.94 0.47
CA LEU A 165 -3.60 -5.87 1.45
C LEU A 165 -3.78 -6.43 2.86
N PRO A 166 -3.03 -5.95 3.86
CA PRO A 166 -3.13 -6.41 5.24
C PRO A 166 -4.35 -5.85 5.97
N ASP A 167 -4.94 -4.78 5.42
CA ASP A 167 -6.12 -4.14 5.99
C ASP A 167 -7.35 -5.01 5.69
N PRO A 168 -8.07 -5.49 6.70
CA PRO A 168 -9.31 -6.22 6.49
C PRO A 168 -10.47 -5.30 6.04
N ALA A 169 -10.35 -3.99 6.20
CA ALA A 169 -11.30 -3.04 5.65
C ALA A 169 -11.20 -3.00 4.12
N SER A 170 -12.34 -2.74 3.47
CA SER A 170 -12.38 -2.65 2.02
C SER A 170 -11.55 -1.47 1.49
N ALA A 171 -10.74 -1.71 0.47
CA ALA A 171 -10.01 -0.65 -0.23
C ALA A 171 -10.94 0.08 -1.23
N SER A 172 -11.90 0.83 -0.69
CA SER A 172 -13.06 1.37 -1.42
C SER A 172 -12.82 2.73 -2.07
N TYR A 173 -11.61 3.26 -1.97
CA TYR A 173 -11.19 4.49 -2.65
C TYR A 173 -10.20 4.16 -3.75
N ARG A 174 -10.41 4.77 -4.91
CA ARG A 174 -9.56 4.56 -6.09
C ARG A 174 -9.06 5.89 -6.63
N PHE A 175 -7.77 6.04 -6.69
CA PHE A 175 -7.09 7.17 -7.33
C PHE A 175 -6.67 6.80 -8.74
N THR A 176 -6.69 7.78 -9.64
CA THR A 176 -6.19 7.66 -11.01
C THR A 176 -4.88 8.40 -11.12
N ILE A 177 -3.85 7.74 -11.65
CA ILE A 177 -2.50 8.29 -11.83
C ILE A 177 -2.23 8.35 -13.33
N ARG A 178 -1.89 9.54 -13.83
CA ARG A 178 -1.43 9.80 -15.18
C ARG A 178 -0.05 10.43 -15.10
N PRO A 179 0.99 9.62 -14.96
CA PRO A 179 2.35 10.15 -14.84
C PRO A 179 2.79 10.78 -16.15
N ASP A 180 3.74 11.67 -16.07
CA ASP A 180 4.43 12.17 -17.25
C ASP A 180 5.18 11.00 -17.92
N LYS A 181 5.42 11.14 -19.23
CA LYS A 181 6.29 10.24 -19.97
C LYS A 181 7.67 10.19 -19.30
N ASP A 182 8.31 9.02 -19.37
CA ASP A 182 9.64 8.76 -18.80
C ASP A 182 9.70 8.80 -17.26
N THR A 183 8.52 8.71 -16.58
CA THR A 183 8.47 8.48 -15.13
C THR A 183 9.01 7.09 -14.79
N VAL A 184 9.92 7.01 -13.82
CA VAL A 184 10.58 5.75 -13.43
C VAL A 184 9.65 4.86 -12.63
N ILE A 185 9.42 3.65 -13.13
CA ILE A 185 8.56 2.64 -12.50
C ILE A 185 9.22 1.26 -12.48
N GLN A 186 8.69 0.35 -11.67
CA GLN A 186 9.06 -1.06 -11.65
C GLN A 186 7.78 -1.89 -11.61
N TYR A 187 7.70 -2.93 -12.44
CA TYR A 187 6.53 -3.83 -12.49
C TYR A 187 6.82 -5.14 -11.78
N GLY A 188 5.82 -5.64 -11.07
CA GLY A 188 5.85 -6.95 -10.43
C GLY A 188 4.49 -7.58 -10.30
N ILE A 189 4.45 -8.72 -9.63
CA ILE A 189 3.22 -9.43 -9.29
C ILE A 189 3.13 -9.49 -7.77
N VAL A 190 1.98 -9.07 -7.25
CA VAL A 190 1.69 -9.13 -5.82
C VAL A 190 1.77 -10.57 -5.33
N GLN A 191 2.65 -10.82 -4.37
CA GLN A 191 2.80 -12.14 -3.77
C GLN A 191 1.66 -12.39 -2.77
N PRO A 192 1.20 -13.66 -2.59
CA PRO A 192 0.24 -14.00 -1.56
C PRO A 192 0.75 -13.59 -0.18
N ASP A 193 -0.11 -12.94 0.61
CA ASP A 193 0.21 -12.52 1.97
C ASP A 193 -1.06 -12.23 2.77
N TYR A 194 -0.96 -12.16 4.09
CA TYR A 194 -2.09 -11.82 4.99
C TYR A 194 -3.35 -12.66 4.81
N GLY A 195 -3.21 -13.90 4.31
CA GLY A 195 -4.34 -14.77 3.96
C GLY A 195 -5.02 -14.41 2.64
N GLN A 196 -4.48 -13.46 1.88
CA GLN A 196 -4.98 -13.04 0.58
C GLN A 196 -4.20 -13.71 -0.56
N PRO A 197 -4.85 -14.03 -1.70
CA PRO A 197 -4.23 -14.76 -2.80
C PRO A 197 -3.19 -13.94 -3.58
N GLY A 198 -3.30 -12.61 -3.59
CA GLY A 198 -2.46 -11.76 -4.42
C GLY A 198 -2.71 -11.97 -5.92
N GLY A 199 -1.67 -11.87 -6.72
CA GLY A 199 -1.68 -12.14 -8.17
C GLY A 199 -2.05 -10.93 -9.04
N GLY A 200 -2.39 -9.80 -8.45
CA GLY A 200 -2.52 -8.55 -9.18
C GLY A 200 -1.17 -8.02 -9.66
N VAL A 201 -1.21 -7.19 -10.68
CA VAL A 201 -0.03 -6.43 -11.10
C VAL A 201 0.25 -5.33 -10.08
N GLU A 202 1.48 -5.26 -9.60
CA GLU A 202 1.93 -4.12 -8.80
C GLU A 202 2.93 -3.28 -9.59
N VAL A 203 2.80 -1.98 -9.42
CA VAL A 203 3.68 -0.98 -10.02
C VAL A 203 4.25 -0.12 -8.91
N LEU A 204 5.56 -0.08 -8.78
CA LEU A 204 6.26 0.78 -7.85
C LEU A 204 6.72 2.05 -8.56
N PHE A 205 6.24 3.20 -8.12
CA PHE A 205 6.74 4.52 -8.51
C PHE A 205 7.95 4.85 -7.63
N ALA A 206 9.13 4.40 -8.05
CA ALA A 206 10.35 4.48 -7.24
C ALA A 206 10.72 5.92 -6.85
N GLU A 207 10.49 6.87 -7.76
CA GLU A 207 10.81 8.28 -7.61
C GLU A 207 9.56 9.17 -7.44
N GLY A 208 8.38 8.54 -7.34
CA GLY A 208 7.10 9.24 -7.28
C GLY A 208 6.63 9.77 -8.64
N THR A 209 5.74 10.75 -8.62
CA THR A 209 5.25 11.42 -9.84
C THR A 209 5.31 12.93 -9.72
N GLN A 210 5.18 13.61 -10.84
CA GLN A 210 5.10 15.07 -10.90
C GLN A 210 3.78 15.59 -10.29
N PRO A 211 3.67 16.88 -9.94
CA PRO A 211 2.41 17.48 -9.53
C PRO A 211 1.30 17.33 -10.58
N GLN A 212 0.05 17.32 -10.13
CA GLN A 212 -1.17 17.23 -10.97
C GLN A 212 -1.32 15.92 -11.76
N THR A 213 -0.55 14.88 -11.43
CA THR A 213 -0.64 13.57 -12.08
C THR A 213 -1.66 12.63 -11.42
N VAL A 214 -2.09 12.91 -10.18
CA VAL A 214 -3.04 12.10 -9.43
C VAL A 214 -4.37 12.81 -9.27
N THR A 215 -5.45 12.12 -9.58
CA THR A 215 -6.84 12.58 -9.39
C THR A 215 -7.65 11.56 -8.60
N GLY A 216 -8.75 12.00 -8.02
CA GLY A 216 -9.61 11.20 -7.15
C GLY A 216 -9.61 11.71 -5.71
N PRO A 217 -10.07 10.89 -4.74
CA PRO A 217 -10.49 9.49 -4.92
C PRO A 217 -11.91 9.36 -5.47
N ASP A 218 -12.10 8.33 -6.31
CA ASP A 218 -13.42 7.81 -6.63
C ASP A 218 -13.79 6.73 -5.59
N LYS A 219 -15.01 6.74 -5.08
CA LYS A 219 -15.51 5.67 -4.23
C LYS A 219 -16.02 4.52 -5.09
N ILE A 220 -15.60 3.28 -4.77
CA ILE A 220 -16.13 2.04 -5.34
C ILE A 220 -16.89 1.26 -4.26
N PRO A 221 -17.77 0.30 -4.61
CA PRO A 221 -18.48 -0.53 -3.64
C PRO A 221 -17.52 -1.26 -2.70
N ASP A 222 -17.94 -1.47 -1.45
CA ASP A 222 -17.13 -2.21 -0.45
C ASP A 222 -17.10 -3.71 -0.76
N LYS A 223 -18.26 -4.26 -1.21
CA LYS A 223 -18.49 -5.68 -1.58
C LYS A 223 -19.32 -5.77 -2.84
#